data_aac1785421a8ab1fb9d45dcec27968a3
#
_entry.id   aac1785421a8ab1fb9d45dcec27968a3
#
_cell.length_a   1.000
_cell.length_b   1.000
_cell.length_c   1.000
_cell.angle_alpha   90.00
_cell.angle_beta   90.00
_cell.angle_gamma   90.00
#
_symmetry.space_group_name_H-M   'P 1'
#
loop_
_entity.id
_entity.type
_entity.pdbx_description
1 polymer ?
#
loop_
_entity_poly.entity_id
_entity_poly.type
_entity_poly.pdbx_seq_one_letter_code
_entity_poly.pdbx_strand_id
1 'polypeptide(L)'
;MDRRWFPAQRCHRDDVAGVWPCTDLLPPPASVVPTPASVSLPHYDDLRMKTLAPSLVYINFDMPYPVDGVGETHYVGTGVIVDAKRGLVLTDRDTVPVAMGDVRLTFAGSLEIPAEVRYVNPLHDLVMLQYDPKLIGSTPVKAVTFSTRGTQAGDTTWLTGFQPDDTLTSQETRITSIDPVSFPLSRTFSFRDTNLEVLSLANAPSDVTGVLTDRDGRVTALWAGFAYQDNRGQTQEVQRGIPADVVRDTVRIVESDGRESLRTLDVEFYPIALSQARKLGLPDAWISKLEAAEPGRRQALAVARLTAGTPAANLLQTGDLLLALDGQPAVSFRAVEKVSQRPELKLTLLRDGRVITLKVPTVSLDGQGTQRVLEWAGALLQKPQHGAAAQRGIPDAGLLVG
;
A
#
# COMPACT_ATOMS: atom_id res chain seq x y z
N MET A 1 -19.87 -28.75 -15.93
CA MET A 1 -18.57 -29.18 -16.49
C MET A 1 -17.53 -28.95 -15.43
N ASP A 2 -17.01 -30.01 -14.88
CA ASP A 2 -16.09 -30.06 -13.75
C ASP A 2 -14.70 -29.63 -14.26
N ARG A 3 -14.32 -28.37 -14.10
CA ARG A 3 -12.96 -27.90 -14.44
C ARG A 3 -12.05 -28.22 -13.27
N ARG A 4 -11.29 -29.30 -13.39
CA ARG A 4 -10.22 -29.67 -12.47
C ARG A 4 -9.15 -28.56 -12.50
N TRP A 5 -8.86 -28.00 -11.35
CA TRP A 5 -7.77 -27.08 -11.13
C TRP A 5 -6.42 -27.76 -11.46
N PHE A 6 -5.61 -27.13 -12.28
CA PHE A 6 -4.21 -27.51 -12.43
C PHE A 6 -3.39 -26.69 -11.42
N PRO A 7 -2.63 -27.32 -10.55
CA PRO A 7 -1.75 -26.62 -9.63
C PRO A 7 -0.68 -25.85 -10.42
N ALA A 8 -0.34 -24.65 -9.94
CA ALA A 8 0.78 -23.89 -10.47
C ALA A 8 2.05 -24.74 -10.32
N GLN A 9 2.69 -25.09 -11.44
CA GLN A 9 3.92 -25.86 -11.45
C GLN A 9 5.07 -24.93 -11.06
N ARG A 10 5.74 -25.19 -9.95
CA ARG A 10 7.02 -24.56 -9.62
C ARG A 10 8.11 -25.22 -10.47
N CYS A 11 8.56 -24.54 -11.51
CA CYS A 11 9.64 -24.98 -12.34
C CYS A 11 10.91 -24.23 -11.96
N HIS A 12 11.96 -24.93 -11.55
CA HIS A 12 13.30 -24.37 -11.36
C HIS A 12 14.16 -24.67 -12.60
N ARG A 13 14.91 -23.66 -13.06
CA ARG A 13 15.87 -23.88 -14.14
C ARG A 13 17.06 -24.69 -13.59
N ASP A 14 17.25 -25.88 -14.14
CA ASP A 14 18.49 -26.63 -13.92
C ASP A 14 19.51 -26.12 -14.93
N ASP A 15 20.50 -25.36 -14.45
CA ASP A 15 21.54 -24.75 -15.28
C ASP A 15 22.47 -25.76 -15.94
N VAL A 16 22.45 -27.04 -15.52
CA VAL A 16 23.31 -28.12 -16.06
C VAL A 16 22.63 -28.82 -17.23
N ALA A 17 21.31 -28.96 -17.25
CA ALA A 17 20.61 -29.77 -18.26
C ALA A 17 19.71 -28.95 -19.20
N GLY A 18 19.50 -27.65 -18.96
CA GLY A 18 18.58 -26.81 -19.74
C GLY A 18 17.10 -27.23 -19.68
N VAL A 19 16.77 -28.15 -18.80
CA VAL A 19 15.44 -28.68 -18.56
C VAL A 19 14.88 -28.04 -17.28
N TRP A 20 13.62 -27.70 -17.26
CA TRP A 20 12.90 -27.22 -16.08
C TRP A 20 12.29 -28.43 -15.35
N PRO A 21 12.92 -28.95 -14.28
CA PRO A 21 12.25 -29.95 -13.46
C PRO A 21 11.08 -29.27 -12.73
N CYS A 22 9.87 -29.56 -13.18
CA CYS A 22 8.68 -29.17 -12.44
C CYS A 22 8.50 -30.22 -11.32
N THR A 23 8.76 -29.83 -10.09
CA THR A 23 8.41 -30.67 -8.94
C THR A 23 6.92 -30.53 -8.71
N ASP A 24 6.16 -31.60 -8.97
CA ASP A 24 4.76 -31.73 -8.64
C ASP A 24 4.58 -31.79 -7.11
N LEU A 25 4.81 -30.71 -6.43
CA LEU A 25 4.22 -30.50 -5.10
C LEU A 25 2.77 -30.11 -5.35
N LEU A 26 1.92 -31.12 -5.49
CA LEU A 26 0.49 -30.90 -5.54
C LEU A 26 0.09 -30.12 -4.27
N PRO A 27 -0.51 -28.93 -4.39
CA PRO A 27 -1.15 -28.34 -3.25
C PRO A 27 -2.18 -29.34 -2.70
N PRO A 28 -2.40 -29.41 -1.40
CA PRO A 28 -3.44 -30.28 -0.85
C PRO A 28 -4.74 -29.96 -1.57
N PRO A 29 -5.57 -30.99 -1.88
CA PRO A 29 -6.83 -30.76 -2.56
C PRO A 29 -7.64 -29.72 -1.80
N ALA A 30 -8.28 -28.80 -2.52
CA ALA A 30 -9.04 -27.65 -1.98
C ALA A 30 -10.14 -28.01 -0.96
N SER A 31 -10.37 -29.29 -0.72
CA SER A 31 -11.34 -29.85 0.25
C SER A 31 -10.71 -30.23 1.60
N VAL A 32 -9.38 -30.10 1.77
CA VAL A 32 -8.76 -30.39 3.07
C VAL A 32 -8.98 -29.21 4.01
N VAL A 33 -9.88 -29.37 4.96
CA VAL A 33 -10.03 -28.41 6.07
C VAL A 33 -8.70 -28.36 6.83
N PRO A 34 -8.06 -27.19 6.96
CA PRO A 34 -6.79 -27.08 7.64
C PRO A 34 -6.92 -27.59 9.08
N THR A 35 -6.04 -28.50 9.48
CA THR A 35 -6.03 -29.00 10.85
C THR A 35 -5.17 -28.08 11.71
N PRO A 36 -5.67 -27.63 12.88
CA PRO A 36 -4.89 -26.82 13.79
C PRO A 36 -3.56 -27.49 14.16
N ALA A 37 -2.47 -26.74 14.04
CA ALA A 37 -1.13 -27.18 14.39
C ALA A 37 -0.39 -26.09 15.16
N SER A 38 0.69 -26.48 15.84
CA SER A 38 1.53 -25.52 16.59
C SER A 38 2.97 -25.73 16.18
N VAL A 39 3.69 -24.63 15.99
CA VAL A 39 5.11 -24.64 15.66
C VAL A 39 5.89 -23.72 16.59
N SER A 40 7.17 -24.03 16.79
CA SER A 40 8.10 -23.15 17.48
C SER A 40 8.84 -22.27 16.51
N LEU A 41 9.21 -21.06 16.95
CA LEU A 41 10.06 -20.19 16.15
C LEU A 41 11.45 -20.77 15.96
N PRO A 42 12.07 -20.57 14.79
CA PRO A 42 13.49 -20.85 14.60
C PRO A 42 14.36 -20.10 15.60
N HIS A 43 15.55 -20.60 15.83
CA HIS A 43 16.54 -19.89 16.64
C HIS A 43 17.21 -18.80 15.80
N TYR A 44 17.22 -17.57 16.31
CA TYR A 44 17.91 -16.45 15.70
C TYR A 44 18.96 -15.91 16.67
N ASP A 45 20.18 -15.66 16.18
CA ASP A 45 21.24 -14.99 16.99
C ASP A 45 21.03 -13.48 17.04
N ASP A 46 20.52 -12.90 15.94
CA ASP A 46 20.20 -11.48 15.86
C ASP A 46 19.01 -11.10 16.74
N LEU A 47 19.20 -10.09 17.60
CA LEU A 47 18.19 -9.64 18.57
C LEU A 47 16.93 -9.09 17.89
N ARG A 48 17.07 -8.43 16.73
CA ARG A 48 15.93 -7.84 15.99
C ARG A 48 15.09 -8.95 15.38
N MET A 49 15.74 -9.90 14.72
CA MET A 49 15.06 -11.09 14.18
C MET A 49 14.32 -11.84 15.29
N LYS A 50 15.00 -12.13 16.42
CA LYS A 50 14.38 -12.79 17.57
C LYS A 50 13.17 -12.03 18.11
N THR A 51 13.22 -10.69 18.10
CA THR A 51 12.15 -9.84 18.64
C THR A 51 10.97 -9.76 17.67
N LEU A 52 11.22 -9.71 16.37
CA LEU A 52 10.20 -9.48 15.34
C LEU A 52 9.65 -10.75 14.71
N ALA A 53 10.41 -11.86 14.69
CA ALA A 53 9.94 -13.12 14.11
C ALA A 53 8.53 -13.56 14.59
N PRO A 54 8.13 -13.38 15.86
CA PRO A 54 6.77 -13.71 16.29
C PRO A 54 5.68 -12.81 15.68
N SER A 55 6.07 -11.74 15.00
CA SER A 55 5.15 -10.74 14.42
C SER A 55 5.17 -10.72 12.90
N LEU A 56 5.99 -11.57 12.28
CA LEU A 56 6.14 -11.64 10.83
C LEU A 56 5.72 -13.00 10.31
N VAL A 57 5.10 -13.01 9.15
CA VAL A 57 4.73 -14.23 8.41
C VAL A 57 5.15 -14.08 6.96
N TYR A 58 5.53 -15.19 6.34
CA TYR A 58 5.76 -15.20 4.91
C TYR A 58 4.42 -15.40 4.18
N ILE A 59 4.20 -14.68 3.09
CA ILE A 59 2.98 -14.72 2.31
C ILE A 59 3.27 -15.35 0.96
N ASN A 60 2.42 -16.30 0.57
CA ASN A 60 2.24 -16.76 -0.80
C ASN A 60 0.86 -16.32 -1.26
N PHE A 61 0.80 -15.68 -2.41
CA PHE A 61 -0.45 -15.31 -3.07
C PHE A 61 -0.46 -15.88 -4.48
N ASP A 62 -1.47 -16.69 -4.77
CA ASP A 62 -1.65 -17.31 -6.09
C ASP A 62 -2.97 -16.86 -6.70
N MET A 63 -2.90 -16.43 -7.94
CA MET A 63 -4.04 -15.98 -8.72
C MET A 63 -4.24 -16.92 -9.91
N PRO A 64 -5.30 -17.74 -9.91
CA PRO A 64 -5.52 -18.73 -10.98
C PRO A 64 -6.11 -18.12 -12.26
N TYR A 65 -6.49 -16.85 -12.22
CA TYR A 65 -7.12 -16.13 -13.32
C TYR A 65 -6.39 -14.83 -13.65
N PRO A 66 -6.32 -14.43 -14.92
CA PRO A 66 -5.86 -13.10 -15.25
C PRO A 66 -6.83 -12.04 -14.68
N VAL A 67 -6.26 -10.96 -14.17
CA VAL A 67 -6.98 -9.76 -13.72
C VAL A 67 -6.34 -8.59 -14.44
N ASP A 68 -7.14 -7.69 -15.01
CA ASP A 68 -6.59 -6.53 -15.70
C ASP A 68 -5.82 -5.61 -14.73
N GLY A 69 -4.65 -5.17 -15.17
CA GLY A 69 -3.74 -4.36 -14.36
C GLY A 69 -2.84 -5.14 -13.39
N VAL A 70 -2.87 -6.48 -13.42
CA VAL A 70 -2.00 -7.37 -12.62
C VAL A 70 -1.18 -8.24 -13.57
N GLY A 71 0.16 -8.14 -13.44
CA GLY A 71 1.07 -8.72 -14.43
C GLY A 71 1.40 -10.20 -14.25
N GLU A 72 1.29 -10.70 -13.01
CA GLU A 72 1.73 -12.04 -12.64
C GLU A 72 0.61 -12.83 -11.96
N THR A 73 0.82 -14.13 -11.78
CA THR A 73 -0.14 -15.02 -11.13
C THR A 73 0.33 -15.56 -9.78
N HIS A 74 1.59 -15.31 -9.45
CA HIS A 74 2.22 -15.74 -8.19
C HIS A 74 3.05 -14.61 -7.60
N TYR A 75 2.80 -14.32 -6.32
CA TYR A 75 3.48 -13.27 -5.57
C TYR A 75 3.89 -13.80 -4.19
N VAL A 76 4.99 -13.27 -3.67
CA VAL A 76 5.48 -13.58 -2.33
C VAL A 76 5.89 -12.29 -1.62
N GLY A 77 5.82 -12.31 -0.29
CA GLY A 77 6.24 -11.14 0.50
C GLY A 77 6.09 -11.35 1.99
N THR A 78 6.22 -10.26 2.72
CA THR A 78 6.15 -10.25 4.19
C THR A 78 4.80 -9.76 4.68
N GLY A 79 4.17 -10.55 5.56
CA GLY A 79 3.03 -10.13 6.36
C GLY A 79 3.44 -9.71 7.77
N VAL A 80 2.78 -8.69 8.28
CA VAL A 80 3.03 -8.10 9.60
C VAL A 80 1.78 -8.27 10.47
N ILE A 81 1.88 -9.04 11.55
CA ILE A 81 0.76 -9.28 12.47
C ILE A 81 0.46 -7.99 13.23
N VAL A 82 -0.72 -7.42 13.02
CA VAL A 82 -1.17 -6.18 13.67
C VAL A 82 -2.19 -6.44 14.79
N ASP A 83 -2.93 -7.55 14.72
CA ASP A 83 -3.78 -8.05 15.80
C ASP A 83 -3.74 -9.58 15.82
N ALA A 84 -3.00 -10.15 16.76
CA ALA A 84 -2.86 -11.60 16.90
C ALA A 84 -4.13 -12.29 17.37
N LYS A 85 -5.04 -11.58 18.09
CA LYS A 85 -6.30 -12.17 18.59
C LYS A 85 -7.33 -12.32 17.48
N ARG A 86 -7.40 -11.33 16.58
CA ARG A 86 -8.29 -11.34 15.43
C ARG A 86 -7.66 -12.00 14.20
N GLY A 87 -6.36 -12.32 14.25
CA GLY A 87 -5.63 -12.87 13.12
C GLY A 87 -5.42 -11.85 11.99
N LEU A 88 -5.24 -10.56 12.31
CA LEU A 88 -5.05 -9.54 11.28
C LEU A 88 -3.57 -9.40 10.93
N VAL A 89 -3.29 -9.46 9.64
CA VAL A 89 -1.96 -9.35 9.04
C VAL A 89 -1.98 -8.26 7.97
N LEU A 90 -1.06 -7.32 8.08
CA LEU A 90 -0.86 -6.25 7.11
C LEU A 90 0.23 -6.65 6.11
N THR A 91 0.04 -6.31 4.85
CA THR A 91 1.03 -6.41 3.77
C THR A 91 0.84 -5.30 2.74
N ASP A 92 1.62 -5.32 1.67
CA ASP A 92 1.49 -4.41 0.53
C ASP A 92 0.66 -5.02 -0.62
N ARG A 93 0.31 -4.19 -1.59
CA ARG A 93 -0.43 -4.61 -2.79
C ARG A 93 0.47 -5.23 -3.85
N ASP A 94 1.78 -5.06 -3.73
CA ASP A 94 2.72 -5.75 -4.60
C ASP A 94 2.77 -7.24 -4.27
N THR A 95 2.59 -7.57 -2.98
CA THR A 95 2.42 -8.96 -2.49
C THR A 95 1.00 -9.50 -2.72
N VAL A 96 -0.05 -8.68 -2.50
CA VAL A 96 -1.46 -9.09 -2.67
C VAL A 96 -2.21 -8.05 -3.49
N PRO A 97 -2.14 -8.11 -4.82
CA PRO A 97 -2.62 -7.03 -5.69
C PRO A 97 -4.14 -6.87 -5.75
N VAL A 98 -4.90 -7.94 -5.47
CA VAL A 98 -6.36 -7.98 -5.57
C VAL A 98 -6.98 -8.80 -4.44
N ALA A 99 -8.29 -8.66 -4.24
CA ALA A 99 -9.03 -9.44 -3.25
C ALA A 99 -9.46 -10.84 -3.74
N MET A 100 -9.03 -11.23 -4.94
CA MET A 100 -9.31 -12.54 -5.55
C MET A 100 -8.00 -13.31 -5.66
N GLY A 101 -7.90 -14.42 -4.97
CA GLY A 101 -6.73 -15.29 -5.04
C GLY A 101 -6.65 -16.20 -3.83
N ASP A 102 -5.69 -17.09 -3.86
CA ASP A 102 -5.37 -18.00 -2.76
C ASP A 102 -4.24 -17.38 -1.93
N VAL A 103 -4.58 -16.95 -0.72
CA VAL A 103 -3.62 -16.37 0.22
C VAL A 103 -3.23 -17.42 1.23
N ARG A 104 -1.94 -17.68 1.36
CA ARG A 104 -1.38 -18.60 2.36
C ARG A 104 -0.32 -17.90 3.18
N LEU A 105 -0.40 -18.09 4.49
CA LEU A 105 0.53 -17.53 5.46
C LEU A 105 1.39 -18.64 6.05
N THR A 106 2.70 -18.50 5.93
CA THR A 106 3.65 -19.42 6.54
C THR A 106 4.18 -18.83 7.84
N PHE A 107 3.92 -19.53 8.93
CA PHE A 107 4.39 -19.20 10.27
C PHE A 107 5.66 -19.98 10.59
N ALA A 108 6.69 -19.28 11.08
CA ALA A 108 7.95 -19.87 11.52
C ALA A 108 8.61 -20.80 10.48
N GLY A 109 8.39 -20.55 9.19
CA GLY A 109 8.94 -21.33 8.08
C GLY A 109 8.41 -22.79 7.99
N SER A 110 7.35 -23.16 8.73
CA SER A 110 6.93 -24.57 8.82
C SER A 110 5.44 -24.84 8.95
N LEU A 111 4.62 -23.84 9.22
CA LEU A 111 3.17 -23.98 9.28
C LEU A 111 2.51 -23.04 8.29
N GLU A 112 1.99 -23.59 7.20
CA GLU A 112 1.21 -22.85 6.22
C GLU A 112 -0.28 -22.99 6.50
N ILE A 113 -1.01 -21.88 6.53
CA ILE A 113 -2.47 -21.83 6.70
C ILE A 113 -3.09 -20.85 5.69
N PRO A 114 -4.35 -21.03 5.32
CA PRO A 114 -5.07 -20.09 4.46
C PRO A 114 -5.42 -18.80 5.21
N ALA A 115 -5.54 -17.73 4.43
CA ALA A 115 -6.06 -16.44 4.89
C ALA A 115 -6.98 -15.82 3.85
N GLU A 116 -7.74 -14.81 4.26
CA GLU A 116 -8.66 -14.06 3.42
C GLU A 116 -8.24 -12.60 3.32
N VAL A 117 -8.46 -11.97 2.17
CA VAL A 117 -8.29 -10.54 2.00
C VAL A 117 -9.48 -9.81 2.64
N ARG A 118 -9.22 -9.01 3.66
CA ARG A 118 -10.25 -8.25 4.41
C ARG A 118 -10.41 -6.83 3.91
N TYR A 119 -9.32 -6.23 3.43
CA TYR A 119 -9.31 -4.84 3.00
C TYR A 119 -8.16 -4.60 2.04
N VAL A 120 -8.43 -3.95 0.93
CA VAL A 120 -7.44 -3.44 -0.02
C VAL A 120 -7.55 -1.93 0.00
N ASN A 121 -6.52 -1.23 0.48
CA ASN A 121 -6.59 0.22 0.57
C ASN A 121 -6.73 0.83 -0.84
N PRO A 122 -7.76 1.65 -1.09
CA PRO A 122 -8.03 2.17 -2.44
C PRO A 122 -7.05 3.26 -2.89
N LEU A 123 -6.29 3.87 -1.97
CA LEU A 123 -5.37 4.98 -2.25
C LEU A 123 -3.90 4.61 -2.10
N HIS A 124 -3.59 3.70 -1.18
CA HIS A 124 -2.22 3.37 -0.80
C HIS A 124 -1.93 1.89 -0.96
N ASP A 125 -0.67 1.58 -1.10
CA ASP A 125 -0.14 0.23 -1.24
C ASP A 125 -0.19 -0.57 0.06
N LEU A 126 -1.42 -0.80 0.57
CA LEU A 126 -1.68 -1.52 1.83
C LEU A 126 -2.82 -2.51 1.67
N VAL A 127 -2.63 -3.72 2.18
CA VAL A 127 -3.65 -4.78 2.22
C VAL A 127 -3.72 -5.37 3.62
N MET A 128 -4.93 -5.63 4.08
CA MET A 128 -5.17 -6.36 5.32
C MET A 128 -5.73 -7.75 5.03
N LEU A 129 -5.05 -8.74 5.57
CA LEU A 129 -5.43 -10.15 5.53
C LEU A 129 -5.99 -10.57 6.88
N GLN A 130 -6.76 -11.65 6.88
CA GLN A 130 -7.23 -12.29 8.11
C GLN A 130 -7.10 -13.80 8.02
N TYR A 131 -6.48 -14.41 9.04
CA TYR A 131 -6.44 -15.86 9.23
C TYR A 131 -7.26 -16.27 10.47
N ASP A 132 -7.65 -17.54 10.56
CA ASP A 132 -8.26 -18.08 11.80
C ASP A 132 -7.16 -18.40 12.82
N PRO A 133 -7.06 -17.67 13.96
CA PRO A 133 -6.05 -17.91 14.99
C PRO A 133 -6.09 -19.32 15.57
N LYS A 134 -7.19 -20.04 15.46
CA LYS A 134 -7.29 -21.42 15.94
C LYS A 134 -6.39 -22.36 15.14
N LEU A 135 -6.14 -22.06 13.87
CA LEU A 135 -5.33 -22.91 12.99
C LEU A 135 -3.85 -22.95 13.38
N ILE A 136 -3.36 -21.94 14.07
CA ILE A 136 -1.95 -21.87 14.51
C ILE A 136 -1.74 -22.40 15.94
N GLY A 137 -2.79 -22.86 16.63
CA GLY A 137 -2.72 -23.45 17.95
C GLY A 137 -1.98 -22.57 18.98
N SER A 138 -0.91 -23.12 19.58
CA SER A 138 -0.05 -22.41 20.54
C SER A 138 1.21 -21.78 19.92
N THR A 139 1.28 -21.65 18.61
CA THR A 139 2.38 -20.96 17.91
C THR A 139 2.58 -19.56 18.52
N PRO A 140 3.81 -19.20 18.95
CA PRO A 140 4.04 -17.94 19.66
C PRO A 140 4.03 -16.76 18.68
N VAL A 141 2.86 -16.16 18.52
CA VAL A 141 2.69 -14.95 17.70
C VAL A 141 2.34 -13.74 18.57
N LYS A 142 2.71 -12.55 18.11
CA LYS A 142 2.35 -11.29 18.75
C LYS A 142 2.16 -10.19 17.71
N ALA A 143 1.29 -9.24 18.00
CA ALA A 143 1.16 -8.02 17.19
C ALA A 143 2.40 -7.13 17.36
N VAL A 144 2.76 -6.42 16.27
CA VAL A 144 3.79 -5.39 16.33
C VAL A 144 3.32 -4.20 17.19
N THR A 145 4.28 -3.45 17.70
CA THR A 145 4.02 -2.15 18.33
C THR A 145 4.49 -1.05 17.40
N PHE A 146 3.60 -0.15 17.04
CA PHE A 146 3.94 1.00 16.20
C PHE A 146 4.59 2.12 17.01
N SER A 147 5.58 2.77 16.42
CA SER A 147 6.15 4.00 16.96
C SER A 147 5.12 5.13 16.88
N THR A 148 5.05 5.95 17.92
CA THR A 148 4.25 7.19 17.92
C THR A 148 5.09 8.41 17.57
N ARG A 149 6.42 8.26 17.53
CA ARG A 149 7.34 9.28 17.09
C ARG A 149 7.32 9.36 15.56
N GLY A 150 7.24 10.57 15.04
CA GLY A 150 7.44 10.81 13.59
C GLY A 150 8.86 10.44 13.18
N THR A 151 9.00 9.88 12.01
CA THR A 151 10.26 9.49 11.41
C THR A 151 10.86 10.66 10.65
N GLN A 152 12.19 10.82 10.66
CA GLN A 152 12.89 11.90 9.99
C GLN A 152 14.06 11.38 9.14
N ALA A 153 14.44 12.14 8.11
CA ALA A 153 15.68 11.88 7.39
C ALA A 153 16.89 11.97 8.34
N GLY A 154 17.80 11.01 8.23
CA GLY A 154 18.95 10.85 9.12
C GLY A 154 18.72 9.88 10.28
N ASP A 155 17.49 9.49 10.59
CA ASP A 155 17.22 8.51 11.64
C ASP A 155 17.84 7.16 11.28
N THR A 156 18.47 6.49 12.25
CA THR A 156 18.90 5.10 12.15
C THR A 156 17.68 4.21 12.32
N THR A 157 17.56 3.21 11.47
CA THR A 157 16.45 2.25 11.45
C THR A 157 16.97 0.85 11.15
N TRP A 158 16.17 -0.17 11.44
CA TRP A 158 16.45 -1.56 11.12
C TRP A 158 15.35 -2.07 10.19
N LEU A 159 15.74 -2.53 9.00
CA LEU A 159 14.85 -3.26 8.11
C LEU A 159 14.88 -4.73 8.51
N THR A 160 13.72 -5.30 8.85
CA THR A 160 13.56 -6.72 9.17
C THR A 160 12.39 -7.26 8.36
N GLY A 161 12.62 -8.34 7.61
CA GLY A 161 11.60 -8.94 6.77
C GLY A 161 12.10 -10.16 6.01
N PHE A 162 11.25 -10.72 5.16
CA PHE A 162 11.58 -11.90 4.39
C PHE A 162 12.15 -11.55 3.02
N GLN A 163 13.10 -12.38 2.58
CA GLN A 163 13.50 -12.49 1.19
C GLN A 163 12.53 -13.39 0.43
N PRO A 164 12.56 -13.41 -0.91
CA PRO A 164 11.66 -14.26 -1.70
C PRO A 164 11.80 -15.77 -1.43
N ASP A 165 12.90 -16.21 -0.85
CA ASP A 165 13.19 -17.61 -0.48
C ASP A 165 12.72 -17.99 0.94
N ASP A 166 11.88 -17.18 1.59
CA ASP A 166 11.41 -17.33 2.98
C ASP A 166 12.52 -17.16 4.04
N THR A 167 13.65 -16.56 3.67
CA THR A 167 14.72 -16.27 4.63
C THR A 167 14.46 -14.95 5.36
N LEU A 168 14.29 -15.01 6.69
CA LEU A 168 14.17 -13.81 7.52
C LEU A 168 15.52 -13.13 7.68
N THR A 169 15.58 -11.83 7.38
CA THR A 169 16.79 -11.01 7.50
C THR A 169 16.56 -9.77 8.34
N SER A 170 17.63 -9.20 8.89
CA SER A 170 17.61 -7.91 9.58
C SER A 170 18.88 -7.13 9.28
N GLN A 171 18.72 -5.85 8.90
CA GLN A 171 19.84 -4.99 8.54
C GLN A 171 19.65 -3.59 9.14
N GLU A 172 20.70 -3.09 9.79
CA GLU A 172 20.75 -1.68 10.20
C GLU A 172 21.00 -0.80 8.97
N THR A 173 20.26 0.29 8.88
CA THR A 173 20.34 1.26 7.80
C THR A 173 19.95 2.65 8.29
N ARG A 174 19.86 3.62 7.39
CA ARG A 174 19.47 5.00 7.69
C ARG A 174 18.42 5.48 6.72
N ILE A 175 17.47 6.27 7.22
CA ILE A 175 16.50 6.98 6.39
C ILE A 175 17.20 8.13 5.68
N THR A 176 17.18 8.13 4.36
CA THR A 176 17.82 9.18 3.54
C THR A 176 16.89 10.34 3.25
N SER A 177 15.60 10.04 3.02
CA SER A 177 14.61 11.06 2.69
C SER A 177 13.19 10.59 3.00
N ILE A 178 12.26 11.53 3.02
CA ILE A 178 10.82 11.32 3.06
C ILE A 178 10.23 12.20 1.96
N ASP A 179 9.86 11.56 0.86
CA ASP A 179 9.49 12.26 -0.36
C ASP A 179 8.12 11.80 -0.88
N PRO A 180 7.40 12.68 -1.61
CA PRO A 180 6.22 12.28 -2.34
C PRO A 180 6.51 11.17 -3.35
N VAL A 181 5.64 10.16 -3.40
CA VAL A 181 5.63 9.19 -4.50
C VAL A 181 5.29 9.93 -5.79
N SER A 182 6.11 9.72 -6.80
CA SER A 182 5.93 10.31 -8.13
C SER A 182 6.24 9.29 -9.21
N PHE A 183 5.34 8.32 -9.36
CA PHE A 183 5.43 7.33 -10.44
C PHE A 183 4.80 7.86 -11.73
N PRO A 184 5.34 7.49 -12.90
CA PRO A 184 4.71 7.79 -14.18
C PRO A 184 3.28 7.23 -14.26
N LEU A 185 2.47 7.81 -15.12
CA LEU A 185 1.16 7.22 -15.46
C LEU A 185 1.38 5.89 -16.19
N SER A 186 0.76 4.84 -15.70
CA SER A 186 0.76 3.56 -16.37
C SER A 186 0.07 3.66 -17.75
N ARG A 187 0.61 2.96 -18.74
CA ARG A 187 -0.03 2.79 -20.06
C ARG A 187 -1.22 1.85 -19.97
N THR A 188 -1.15 0.85 -19.09
CA THR A 188 -2.24 -0.06 -18.78
C THR A 188 -3.11 0.50 -17.65
N PHE A 189 -4.26 -0.09 -17.44
CA PHE A 189 -5.19 0.30 -16.40
C PHE A 189 -4.83 -0.41 -15.09
N SER A 190 -3.79 0.08 -14.40
CA SER A 190 -3.25 -0.52 -13.18
C SER A 190 -3.30 0.45 -12.00
N PHE A 191 -3.28 -0.10 -10.78
CA PHE A 191 -3.18 0.68 -9.56
C PHE A 191 -1.85 1.45 -9.51
N ARG A 192 -1.90 2.64 -8.93
CA ARG A 192 -0.75 3.49 -8.64
C ARG A 192 -1.04 4.33 -7.41
N ASP A 193 -0.10 4.41 -6.49
CA ASP A 193 -0.19 5.30 -5.35
C ASP A 193 -0.22 6.77 -5.76
N THR A 194 -1.01 7.53 -5.05
CA THR A 194 -1.10 8.98 -5.19
C THR A 194 -1.13 9.64 -3.82
N ASN A 195 -0.62 10.88 -3.72
CA ASN A 195 -0.63 11.65 -2.48
C ASN A 195 -0.02 10.92 -1.28
N LEU A 196 0.99 10.09 -1.52
CA LEU A 196 1.70 9.35 -0.49
C LEU A 196 3.13 9.89 -0.36
N GLU A 197 3.58 10.07 0.87
CA GLU A 197 4.97 10.37 1.19
C GLU A 197 5.61 9.12 1.76
N VAL A 198 6.74 8.70 1.18
CA VAL A 198 7.42 7.45 1.51
C VAL A 198 8.85 7.67 1.97
N LEU A 199 9.35 6.74 2.76
CA LEU A 199 10.71 6.72 3.26
C LEU A 199 11.63 6.04 2.25
N SER A 200 12.80 6.62 2.01
CA SER A 200 13.91 6.00 1.30
C SER A 200 15.03 5.64 2.25
N LEU A 201 15.74 4.54 1.97
CA LEU A 201 16.83 4.04 2.79
C LEU A 201 18.18 4.16 2.08
N ALA A 202 19.25 4.27 2.87
CA ALA A 202 20.61 4.03 2.39
C ALA A 202 20.86 2.51 2.36
N ASN A 203 21.34 1.97 1.25
CA ASN A 203 21.73 0.56 1.14
C ASN A 203 20.60 -0.43 1.50
N ALA A 204 19.39 -0.19 1.04
CA ALA A 204 18.32 -1.18 1.16
C ALA A 204 18.62 -2.40 0.29
N PRO A 205 18.41 -3.64 0.79
CA PRO A 205 18.39 -4.83 -0.06
C PRO A 205 17.26 -4.70 -1.09
N SER A 206 17.49 -5.20 -2.31
CA SER A 206 16.54 -5.05 -3.42
C SER A 206 15.28 -5.88 -3.27
N ASP A 207 15.34 -7.01 -2.54
CA ASP A 207 14.30 -8.04 -2.61
C ASP A 207 13.70 -8.38 -1.23
N VAL A 208 13.85 -7.49 -0.25
CA VAL A 208 13.29 -7.67 1.11
C VAL A 208 12.06 -6.80 1.26
N THR A 209 10.93 -7.39 1.63
CA THR A 209 9.77 -6.67 2.17
C THR A 209 9.66 -6.92 3.67
N GLY A 210 9.03 -6.02 4.44
CA GLY A 210 8.92 -6.18 5.89
C GLY A 210 8.65 -4.89 6.64
N VAL A 211 9.36 -4.68 7.75
CA VAL A 211 9.16 -3.49 8.59
C VAL A 211 10.45 -2.74 8.87
N LEU A 212 10.31 -1.43 8.98
CA LEU A 212 11.34 -0.56 9.56
C LEU A 212 11.04 -0.38 11.05
N THR A 213 12.06 -0.49 11.89
CA THR A 213 11.91 -0.29 13.33
C THR A 213 12.87 0.75 13.87
N ASP A 214 12.45 1.42 14.95
CA ASP A 214 13.31 2.27 15.75
C ASP A 214 14.24 1.41 16.68
N ARG A 215 15.06 2.09 17.46
CA ARG A 215 16.00 1.45 18.41
C ARG A 215 15.27 0.55 19.40
N ASP A 216 14.04 0.88 19.78
CA ASP A 216 13.25 0.12 20.75
C ASP A 216 12.48 -1.05 20.10
N GLY A 217 12.65 -1.28 18.79
CA GLY A 217 11.95 -2.33 18.04
C GLY A 217 10.50 -1.99 17.72
N ARG A 218 10.09 -0.71 17.79
CA ARG A 218 8.75 -0.27 17.38
C ARG A 218 8.74 -0.01 15.89
N VAL A 219 7.69 -0.42 15.22
CA VAL A 219 7.54 -0.24 13.77
C VAL A 219 7.34 1.23 13.44
N THR A 220 8.20 1.77 12.59
CA THR A 220 8.18 3.14 12.08
C THR A 220 7.64 3.24 10.67
N ALA A 221 7.70 2.14 9.90
CA ALA A 221 7.11 2.02 8.56
C ALA A 221 6.92 0.55 8.16
N LEU A 222 6.00 0.31 7.22
CA LEU A 222 5.99 -0.90 6.39
C LEU A 222 6.98 -0.68 5.25
N TRP A 223 7.90 -1.61 5.02
CA TRP A 223 8.81 -1.61 3.89
C TRP A 223 8.20 -2.46 2.78
N ALA A 224 7.68 -1.80 1.77
CA ALA A 224 6.77 -2.33 0.76
C ALA A 224 7.38 -2.27 -0.64
N GLY A 225 6.96 -3.16 -1.53
CA GLY A 225 7.21 -3.13 -2.97
C GLY A 225 6.23 -2.18 -3.66
N PHE A 226 6.71 -1.44 -4.66
CA PHE A 226 5.90 -0.57 -5.51
C PHE A 226 6.19 -0.89 -6.97
N ALA A 227 5.24 -1.53 -7.64
CA ALA A 227 5.33 -1.79 -9.06
C ALA A 227 4.74 -0.62 -9.87
N TYR A 228 5.48 -0.13 -10.86
CA TYR A 228 5.02 0.92 -11.75
C TYR A 228 5.55 0.70 -13.18
N GLN A 229 4.87 1.26 -14.18
CA GLN A 229 5.38 1.26 -15.54
C GLN A 229 6.21 2.52 -15.81
N ASP A 230 7.41 2.31 -16.36
CA ASP A 230 8.25 3.41 -16.84
C ASP A 230 7.71 4.04 -18.13
N ASN A 231 8.37 5.08 -18.63
CA ASN A 231 7.98 5.78 -19.84
C ASN A 231 8.04 4.90 -21.11
N ARG A 232 8.71 3.75 -21.05
CA ARG A 232 8.78 2.75 -22.12
C ARG A 232 7.66 1.71 -22.02
N GLY A 233 6.92 1.71 -20.88
CA GLY A 233 5.88 0.75 -20.59
C GLY A 233 6.40 -0.54 -19.96
N GLN A 234 7.67 -0.55 -19.50
CA GLN A 234 8.24 -1.69 -18.78
C GLN A 234 7.89 -1.57 -17.29
N THR A 235 7.52 -2.69 -16.68
CA THR A 235 7.28 -2.75 -15.25
C THR A 235 8.62 -2.62 -14.52
N GLN A 236 8.66 -1.71 -13.58
CA GLN A 236 9.75 -1.48 -12.64
C GLN A 236 9.22 -1.69 -11.24
N GLU A 237 10.06 -2.18 -10.36
CA GLU A 237 9.76 -2.34 -8.94
C GLU A 237 10.78 -1.57 -8.10
N VAL A 238 10.29 -0.90 -7.05
CA VAL A 238 11.11 -0.21 -6.07
C VAL A 238 10.53 -0.42 -4.68
N GLN A 239 11.39 -0.63 -3.68
CA GLN A 239 10.94 -0.71 -2.30
C GLN A 239 11.01 0.66 -1.63
N ARG A 240 9.97 0.98 -0.86
CA ARG A 240 9.86 2.22 -0.06
C ARG A 240 9.17 1.93 1.27
N GLY A 241 9.41 2.81 2.24
CA GLY A 241 8.73 2.72 3.53
C GLY A 241 7.44 3.52 3.56
N ILE A 242 6.32 2.87 3.85
CA ILE A 242 5.04 3.53 4.14
C ILE A 242 5.02 3.90 5.62
N PRO A 243 4.92 5.19 5.99
CA PRO A 243 5.01 5.61 7.39
C PRO A 243 3.98 4.93 8.30
N ALA A 244 4.39 4.61 9.53
CA ALA A 244 3.55 3.90 10.50
C ALA A 244 2.23 4.62 10.84
N ASP A 245 2.15 5.94 10.68
CA ASP A 245 0.91 6.67 10.93
C ASP A 245 -0.11 6.50 9.80
N VAL A 246 0.32 6.29 8.54
CA VAL A 246 -0.55 5.87 7.42
C VAL A 246 -1.03 4.44 7.63
N VAL A 247 -0.12 3.54 7.98
CA VAL A 247 -0.42 2.15 8.31
C VAL A 247 -1.47 2.05 9.42
N ARG A 248 -1.30 2.79 10.52
CA ARG A 248 -2.24 2.78 11.66
C ARG A 248 -3.65 3.24 11.29
N ASP A 249 -3.78 4.19 10.36
CA ASP A 249 -5.11 4.61 9.90
C ASP A 249 -5.81 3.47 9.15
N THR A 250 -5.09 2.71 8.31
CA THR A 250 -5.64 1.51 7.65
C THR A 250 -6.04 0.44 8.68
N VAL A 251 -5.17 0.14 9.65
CA VAL A 251 -5.47 -0.81 10.74
C VAL A 251 -6.75 -0.39 11.48
N ARG A 252 -6.87 0.89 11.87
CA ARG A 252 -8.03 1.42 12.59
C ARG A 252 -9.34 1.27 11.78
N ILE A 253 -9.30 1.54 10.48
CA ILE A 253 -10.46 1.36 9.59
C ILE A 253 -10.92 -0.10 9.63
N VAL A 254 -10.00 -1.05 9.49
CA VAL A 254 -10.33 -2.48 9.51
C VAL A 254 -10.83 -2.93 10.89
N GLU A 255 -10.19 -2.48 11.96
CA GLU A 255 -10.62 -2.79 13.34
C GLU A 255 -11.98 -2.20 13.70
N SER A 256 -12.43 -1.18 12.96
CA SER A 256 -13.74 -0.57 13.16
C SER A 256 -14.91 -1.46 12.72
N ASP A 257 -14.65 -2.57 12.01
CA ASP A 257 -15.65 -3.51 11.47
C ASP A 257 -16.75 -2.79 10.65
N GLY A 258 -16.31 -1.90 9.74
CA GLY A 258 -17.18 -1.17 8.83
C GLY A 258 -17.84 0.10 9.43
N ARG A 259 -17.52 0.46 10.67
CA ARG A 259 -18.00 1.73 11.28
C ARG A 259 -17.26 2.95 10.75
N GLU A 260 -16.02 2.77 10.31
CA GLU A 260 -15.21 3.80 9.67
C GLU A 260 -14.90 3.41 8.22
N SER A 261 -14.77 4.39 7.36
CA SER A 261 -14.35 4.23 5.96
C SER A 261 -13.31 5.28 5.62
N LEU A 262 -12.43 4.97 4.70
CA LEU A 262 -11.48 5.95 4.20
C LEU A 262 -12.23 7.03 3.44
N ARG A 263 -11.96 8.29 3.76
CA ARG A 263 -12.50 9.44 3.04
C ARG A 263 -11.39 10.23 2.37
N THR A 264 -11.69 10.83 1.23
CA THR A 264 -10.74 11.61 0.44
C THR A 264 -11.44 12.78 -0.26
N LEU A 265 -10.68 13.81 -0.62
CA LEU A 265 -11.11 14.81 -1.60
C LEU A 265 -11.16 14.24 -3.01
N ASP A 266 -10.48 13.12 -3.24
CA ASP A 266 -10.34 12.47 -4.55
C ASP A 266 -9.67 13.38 -5.61
N VAL A 267 -8.60 14.02 -5.15
CA VAL A 267 -7.77 14.95 -5.90
C VAL A 267 -6.33 14.49 -5.83
N GLU A 268 -5.69 14.36 -6.96
CA GLU A 268 -4.22 14.17 -7.00
C GLU A 268 -3.55 15.54 -6.93
N PHE A 269 -2.63 15.67 -5.98
CA PHE A 269 -1.81 16.88 -5.80
C PHE A 269 -0.37 16.64 -6.23
N TYR A 270 0.32 17.71 -6.54
CA TYR A 270 1.78 17.71 -6.65
C TYR A 270 2.37 18.92 -5.92
N PRO A 271 3.55 18.77 -5.31
CA PRO A 271 4.20 19.88 -4.63
C PRO A 271 4.84 20.81 -5.65
N ILE A 272 4.69 22.13 -5.44
CA ILE A 272 5.40 23.17 -6.16
C ILE A 272 6.17 24.07 -5.20
N ALA A 273 7.34 24.53 -5.59
CA ALA A 273 8.13 25.44 -4.78
C ALA A 273 7.39 26.76 -4.56
N LEU A 274 7.54 27.38 -3.39
CA LEU A 274 6.92 28.68 -3.08
C LEU A 274 7.39 29.79 -4.03
N SER A 275 8.61 29.67 -4.58
CA SER A 275 9.10 30.59 -5.64
C SER A 275 8.28 30.51 -6.92
N GLN A 276 7.79 29.32 -7.29
CA GLN A 276 6.88 29.13 -8.42
C GLN A 276 5.47 29.62 -8.08
N ALA A 277 4.97 29.31 -6.88
CA ALA A 277 3.69 29.79 -6.39
C ALA A 277 3.63 31.33 -6.38
N ARG A 278 4.73 32.01 -6.01
CA ARG A 278 4.85 33.48 -6.09
C ARG A 278 4.65 34.01 -7.51
N LYS A 279 5.21 33.34 -8.52
CA LYS A 279 5.03 33.71 -9.93
C LYS A 279 3.58 33.55 -10.40
N LEU A 280 2.83 32.66 -9.75
CA LEU A 280 1.40 32.44 -9.99
C LEU A 280 0.50 33.43 -9.21
N GLY A 281 1.11 34.39 -8.51
CA GLY A 281 0.39 35.45 -7.80
C GLY A 281 0.08 35.12 -6.33
N LEU A 282 0.78 34.15 -5.71
CA LEU A 282 0.58 33.85 -4.30
C LEU A 282 1.05 35.05 -3.44
N PRO A 283 0.13 35.63 -2.60
CA PRO A 283 0.46 36.75 -1.75
C PRO A 283 1.54 36.40 -0.70
N ASP A 284 2.42 37.39 -0.38
CA ASP A 284 3.51 37.20 0.59
C ASP A 284 3.04 36.75 1.97
N ALA A 285 1.86 37.19 2.40
CA ALA A 285 1.27 36.75 3.65
C ALA A 285 0.96 35.24 3.67
N TRP A 286 0.62 34.64 2.54
CA TRP A 286 0.45 33.19 2.42
C TRP A 286 1.79 32.45 2.29
N ILE A 287 2.75 33.02 1.59
CA ILE A 287 4.12 32.47 1.53
C ILE A 287 4.67 32.32 2.96
N SER A 288 4.62 33.39 3.75
CA SER A 288 5.09 33.36 5.14
C SER A 288 4.36 32.33 6.01
N LYS A 289 3.04 32.15 5.81
CA LYS A 289 2.28 31.13 6.53
C LYS A 289 2.68 29.70 6.15
N LEU A 290 2.89 29.43 4.86
CA LEU A 290 3.30 28.11 4.38
C LEU A 290 4.75 27.80 4.79
N GLU A 291 5.65 28.77 4.74
CA GLU A 291 7.02 28.63 5.24
C GLU A 291 7.08 28.35 6.75
N ALA A 292 6.23 29.02 7.53
CA ALA A 292 6.16 28.79 8.96
C ALA A 292 5.59 27.42 9.31
N ALA A 293 4.63 26.91 8.50
CA ALA A 293 4.04 25.59 8.71
C ALA A 293 4.99 24.44 8.38
N GLU A 294 5.85 24.59 7.35
CA GLU A 294 6.81 23.56 6.93
C GLU A 294 8.11 24.24 6.43
N PRO A 295 8.99 24.62 7.35
CA PRO A 295 10.21 25.35 7.00
C PRO A 295 11.20 24.59 6.11
N GLY A 296 11.18 23.24 6.20
CA GLY A 296 12.10 22.37 5.48
C GLY A 296 11.78 22.23 4.00
N ARG A 297 10.50 22.17 3.64
CA ARG A 297 10.07 21.86 2.27
C ARG A 297 9.77 23.11 1.42
N ARG A 298 9.29 24.20 2.01
CA ARG A 298 8.98 25.47 1.34
C ARG A 298 8.16 25.29 0.05
N GLN A 299 7.04 24.60 0.17
CA GLN A 299 6.19 24.19 -0.96
C GLN A 299 4.72 24.51 -0.71
N ALA A 300 3.95 24.53 -1.78
CA ALA A 300 2.49 24.48 -1.81
C ALA A 300 2.04 23.24 -2.59
N LEU A 301 0.81 22.80 -2.39
CA LEU A 301 0.22 21.69 -3.13
C LEU A 301 -0.64 22.24 -4.27
N ALA A 302 -0.37 21.81 -5.49
CA ALA A 302 -1.16 22.16 -6.66
C ALA A 302 -2.04 20.97 -7.09
N VAL A 303 -3.25 21.24 -7.54
CA VAL A 303 -4.15 20.24 -8.10
C VAL A 303 -3.58 19.75 -9.43
N ALA A 304 -3.18 18.46 -9.47
CA ALA A 304 -2.68 17.80 -10.66
C ALA A 304 -3.81 17.18 -11.48
N ARG A 305 -4.74 16.52 -10.79
CA ARG A 305 -5.82 15.77 -11.42
C ARG A 305 -7.01 15.65 -10.50
N LEU A 306 -8.19 15.56 -11.10
CA LEU A 306 -9.49 15.41 -10.45
C LEU A 306 -10.17 14.15 -10.96
N THR A 307 -10.72 13.34 -10.08
CA THR A 307 -11.49 12.16 -10.46
C THR A 307 -12.88 12.59 -10.94
N ALA A 308 -13.24 12.24 -12.15
CA ALA A 308 -14.53 12.62 -12.73
C ALA A 308 -15.71 12.07 -11.91
N GLY A 309 -16.79 12.84 -11.86
CA GLY A 309 -17.99 12.46 -11.11
C GLY A 309 -17.93 12.75 -9.60
N THR A 310 -16.81 13.25 -9.08
CA THR A 310 -16.67 13.61 -7.68
C THR A 310 -17.07 15.06 -7.40
N PRO A 311 -17.45 15.43 -6.16
CA PRO A 311 -17.71 16.81 -5.79
C PRO A 311 -16.53 17.75 -6.07
N ALA A 312 -15.30 17.28 -5.83
CA ALA A 312 -14.10 18.05 -6.10
C ALA A 312 -13.94 18.39 -7.58
N ALA A 313 -14.25 17.47 -8.51
CA ALA A 313 -14.17 17.72 -9.94
C ALA A 313 -15.11 18.83 -10.45
N ASN A 314 -16.21 19.09 -9.71
CA ASN A 314 -17.16 20.17 -10.05
C ASN A 314 -16.76 21.54 -9.44
N LEU A 315 -15.86 21.56 -8.48
CA LEU A 315 -15.55 22.75 -7.68
C LEU A 315 -14.11 23.24 -7.86
N LEU A 316 -13.18 22.30 -8.08
CA LEU A 316 -11.75 22.55 -8.22
C LEU A 316 -11.35 22.54 -9.70
N GLN A 317 -10.17 23.10 -9.98
CA GLN A 317 -9.56 23.11 -11.30
C GLN A 317 -8.11 22.65 -11.21
N THR A 318 -7.64 21.97 -12.26
CA THR A 318 -6.20 21.67 -12.39
C THR A 318 -5.40 22.97 -12.35
N GLY A 319 -4.35 23.01 -11.54
CA GLY A 319 -3.54 24.20 -11.32
C GLY A 319 -3.96 25.05 -10.11
N ASP A 320 -5.12 24.81 -9.47
CA ASP A 320 -5.43 25.43 -8.20
C ASP A 320 -4.35 25.12 -7.16
N LEU A 321 -3.89 26.12 -6.40
CA LEU A 321 -2.97 25.88 -5.30
C LEU A 321 -3.75 25.77 -3.98
N LEU A 322 -3.62 24.65 -3.32
CA LEU A 322 -4.20 24.44 -2.00
C LEU A 322 -3.34 25.18 -0.95
N LEU A 323 -3.94 26.13 -0.25
CA LEU A 323 -3.29 26.96 0.74
C LEU A 323 -3.64 26.55 2.17
N ALA A 324 -4.91 26.20 2.40
CA ALA A 324 -5.37 25.79 3.72
C ALA A 324 -6.59 24.86 3.64
N LEU A 325 -6.71 24.01 4.66
CA LEU A 325 -7.87 23.17 4.97
C LEU A 325 -8.42 23.59 6.33
N ASP A 326 -9.69 23.94 6.40
CA ASP A 326 -10.35 24.42 7.62
C ASP A 326 -9.55 25.52 8.36
N GLY A 327 -8.85 26.37 7.58
CA GLY A 327 -8.03 27.48 8.08
C GLY A 327 -6.60 27.12 8.49
N GLN A 328 -6.22 25.83 8.48
CA GLN A 328 -4.85 25.38 8.73
C GLN A 328 -4.06 25.23 7.43
N PRO A 329 -2.80 25.71 7.35
CA PRO A 329 -1.98 25.56 6.15
C PRO A 329 -1.86 24.11 5.69
N ALA A 330 -2.00 23.86 4.38
CA ALA A 330 -1.91 22.56 3.76
C ALA A 330 -0.57 22.42 3.01
N VAL A 331 0.42 21.77 3.63
CA VAL A 331 1.82 21.71 3.14
C VAL A 331 2.31 20.32 2.80
N SER A 332 1.53 19.26 3.13
CA SER A 332 1.88 17.87 2.88
C SER A 332 0.65 17.05 2.51
N PHE A 333 0.85 15.98 1.76
CA PHE A 333 -0.23 15.04 1.41
C PHE A 333 -0.86 14.44 2.67
N ARG A 334 -0.03 14.09 3.64
CA ARG A 334 -0.50 13.53 4.90
C ARG A 334 -1.40 14.47 5.69
N ALA A 335 -1.11 15.77 5.68
CA ALA A 335 -1.97 16.77 6.32
C ALA A 335 -3.35 16.84 5.63
N VAL A 336 -3.38 16.79 4.30
CA VAL A 336 -4.62 16.75 3.53
C VAL A 336 -5.43 15.50 3.85
N GLU A 337 -4.82 14.32 3.83
CA GLU A 337 -5.47 13.04 4.09
C GLU A 337 -6.11 12.99 5.50
N LYS A 338 -5.37 13.40 6.53
CA LYS A 338 -5.89 13.44 7.92
C LYS A 338 -7.14 14.30 8.08
N VAL A 339 -7.16 15.47 7.45
CA VAL A 339 -8.30 16.38 7.52
C VAL A 339 -9.45 15.89 6.65
N SER A 340 -9.15 15.19 5.55
CA SER A 340 -10.16 14.66 4.60
C SER A 340 -11.06 13.56 5.18
N GLN A 341 -10.80 13.08 6.39
CA GLN A 341 -11.68 12.11 7.07
C GLN A 341 -13.02 12.73 7.54
N ARG A 342 -13.25 14.02 7.31
CA ARG A 342 -14.53 14.72 7.56
C ARG A 342 -15.41 14.70 6.33
N PRO A 343 -16.76 14.79 6.48
CA PRO A 343 -17.68 14.76 5.34
C PRO A 343 -17.55 15.93 4.37
N GLU A 344 -17.16 17.10 4.86
CA GLU A 344 -16.98 18.34 4.09
C GLU A 344 -15.79 19.12 4.64
N LEU A 345 -15.05 19.78 3.78
CA LEU A 345 -13.90 20.62 4.12
C LEU A 345 -14.06 22.02 3.54
N LYS A 346 -13.57 23.01 4.29
CA LYS A 346 -13.39 24.37 3.80
C LYS A 346 -11.99 24.53 3.25
N LEU A 347 -11.87 24.60 1.93
CA LEU A 347 -10.60 24.78 1.22
C LEU A 347 -10.35 26.26 0.96
N THR A 348 -9.12 26.73 1.25
CA THR A 348 -8.63 28.02 0.76
C THR A 348 -7.65 27.74 -0.37
N LEU A 349 -7.88 28.32 -1.52
CA LEU A 349 -7.15 28.06 -2.76
C LEU A 349 -6.65 29.37 -3.37
N LEU A 350 -5.55 29.29 -4.14
CA LEU A 350 -5.19 30.30 -5.11
C LEU A 350 -5.63 29.84 -6.50
N ARG A 351 -6.49 30.59 -7.16
CA ARG A 351 -6.95 30.37 -8.55
C ARG A 351 -6.82 31.68 -9.33
N ASP A 352 -6.11 31.67 -10.46
CA ASP A 352 -5.93 32.84 -11.33
C ASP A 352 -5.46 34.11 -10.56
N GLY A 353 -4.48 33.92 -9.66
CA GLY A 353 -3.94 34.99 -8.83
C GLY A 353 -4.86 35.48 -7.71
N ARG A 354 -6.01 34.85 -7.48
CA ARG A 354 -7.00 35.23 -6.44
C ARG A 354 -7.12 34.17 -5.38
N VAL A 355 -7.14 34.59 -4.14
CA VAL A 355 -7.42 33.69 -3.00
C VAL A 355 -8.93 33.53 -2.89
N ILE A 356 -9.41 32.29 -3.02
CA ILE A 356 -10.83 31.93 -2.91
C ILE A 356 -11.03 30.89 -1.81
N THR A 357 -12.26 30.75 -1.35
CA THR A 357 -12.63 29.74 -0.36
C THR A 357 -13.85 28.97 -0.85
N LEU A 358 -13.76 27.64 -0.82
CA LEU A 358 -14.80 26.73 -1.24
C LEU A 358 -15.09 25.71 -0.13
N LYS A 359 -16.33 25.23 -0.07
CA LYS A 359 -16.72 24.05 0.68
C LYS A 359 -16.79 22.87 -0.27
N VAL A 360 -16.02 21.86 0.02
CA VAL A 360 -15.88 20.67 -0.84
C VAL A 360 -16.22 19.43 -0.03
N PRO A 361 -17.27 18.69 -0.41
CA PRO A 361 -17.57 17.40 0.20
C PRO A 361 -16.47 16.40 -0.12
N THR A 362 -16.14 15.53 0.84
CA THR A 362 -15.27 14.39 0.64
C THR A 362 -16.07 13.18 0.20
N VAL A 363 -15.44 12.24 -0.48
CA VAL A 363 -16.02 10.95 -0.86
C VAL A 363 -15.54 9.85 0.07
N SER A 364 -16.41 8.85 0.30
CA SER A 364 -16.05 7.65 1.04
C SER A 364 -15.65 6.56 0.06
N LEU A 365 -14.52 5.91 0.31
CA LEU A 365 -14.01 4.82 -0.50
C LEU A 365 -14.20 3.50 0.24
N ASP A 366 -14.60 2.47 -0.47
CA ASP A 366 -14.59 1.10 0.05
C ASP A 366 -13.20 0.47 -0.09
N GLY A 367 -12.92 -0.50 0.75
CA GLY A 367 -11.67 -1.27 0.70
C GLY A 367 -11.87 -2.71 0.20
N GLN A 368 -12.89 -2.95 -0.61
CA GLN A 368 -13.21 -4.31 -1.05
C GLN A 368 -12.23 -4.83 -2.11
N GLY A 369 -11.62 -3.94 -2.89
CA GLY A 369 -10.76 -4.32 -4.00
C GLY A 369 -11.52 -5.04 -5.13
N THR A 370 -10.80 -5.70 -6.03
CA THR A 370 -11.40 -6.52 -7.10
C THR A 370 -11.77 -7.87 -6.54
N GLN A 371 -13.07 -8.15 -6.46
CA GLN A 371 -13.63 -9.42 -5.93
C GLN A 371 -14.30 -10.28 -7.01
N ARG A 372 -14.48 -9.73 -8.20
CA ARG A 372 -15.17 -10.40 -9.28
C ARG A 372 -14.64 -9.99 -10.63
N VAL A 373 -14.33 -10.99 -11.43
CA VAL A 373 -13.98 -10.84 -12.85
C VAL A 373 -14.89 -11.76 -13.66
N LEU A 374 -15.36 -11.29 -14.79
CA LEU A 374 -16.13 -12.06 -15.75
C LEU A 374 -15.36 -12.13 -17.06
N GLU A 375 -15.05 -13.33 -17.53
CA GLU A 375 -14.55 -13.56 -18.87
C GLU A 375 -15.72 -13.76 -19.83
N TRP A 376 -15.81 -12.95 -20.89
CA TRP A 376 -16.83 -13.06 -21.91
C TRP A 376 -16.24 -12.81 -23.30
N ALA A 377 -16.35 -13.79 -24.17
CA ALA A 377 -15.86 -13.73 -25.55
C ALA A 377 -14.39 -13.29 -25.70
N GLY A 378 -13.54 -13.65 -24.73
CA GLY A 378 -12.12 -13.29 -24.69
C GLY A 378 -11.82 -11.91 -24.07
N ALA A 379 -12.83 -11.20 -23.60
CA ALA A 379 -12.65 -9.94 -22.85
C ALA A 379 -12.79 -10.19 -21.34
N LEU A 380 -12.00 -9.51 -20.53
CA LEU A 380 -12.12 -9.47 -19.07
C LEU A 380 -12.98 -8.28 -18.67
N LEU A 381 -14.03 -8.52 -17.90
CA LEU A 381 -14.93 -7.51 -17.37
C LEU A 381 -14.80 -7.44 -15.87
N GLN A 382 -14.44 -6.29 -15.34
CA GLN A 382 -14.29 -6.07 -13.90
C GLN A 382 -14.68 -4.65 -13.49
N LYS A 383 -14.95 -4.45 -12.20
CA LYS A 383 -15.10 -3.10 -11.65
C LYS A 383 -13.73 -2.39 -11.75
N PRO A 384 -13.68 -1.14 -12.23
CA PRO A 384 -12.45 -0.37 -12.22
C PRO A 384 -11.90 -0.24 -10.80
N GLN A 385 -10.60 -0.43 -10.62
CA GLN A 385 -9.94 -0.07 -9.37
C GLN A 385 -9.95 1.45 -9.22
N HIS A 386 -10.30 1.96 -8.02
CA HIS A 386 -10.41 3.38 -7.77
C HIS A 386 -9.13 4.15 -8.16
N GLY A 387 -7.97 3.71 -7.67
CA GLY A 387 -6.69 4.34 -7.99
C GLY A 387 -6.33 4.33 -9.47
N ALA A 388 -6.76 3.32 -10.24
CA ALA A 388 -6.57 3.26 -11.69
C ALA A 388 -7.54 4.20 -12.44
N ALA A 389 -8.80 4.25 -12.02
CA ALA A 389 -9.81 5.15 -12.58
C ALA A 389 -9.42 6.63 -12.37
N ALA A 390 -8.98 6.97 -11.16
CA ALA A 390 -8.51 8.31 -10.81
C ALA A 390 -7.37 8.80 -11.70
N GLN A 391 -6.41 7.94 -12.05
CA GLN A 391 -5.31 8.28 -12.97
C GLN A 391 -5.79 8.68 -14.36
N ARG A 392 -6.90 8.15 -14.81
CA ARG A 392 -7.51 8.45 -16.11
C ARG A 392 -8.51 9.59 -16.03
N GLY A 393 -8.81 10.09 -14.83
CA GLY A 393 -9.84 11.10 -14.61
C GLY A 393 -11.24 10.60 -14.98
N ILE A 394 -11.48 9.28 -14.87
CA ILE A 394 -12.78 8.66 -15.13
C ILE A 394 -13.43 8.19 -13.82
N PRO A 395 -14.74 8.03 -13.77
CA PRO A 395 -15.40 7.44 -12.59
C PRO A 395 -14.97 5.99 -12.37
N ASP A 396 -14.92 5.54 -11.12
CA ASP A 396 -14.73 4.13 -10.76
C ASP A 396 -16.02 3.31 -10.80
N ALA A 397 -17.05 3.84 -11.46
CA ALA A 397 -18.34 3.19 -11.68
C ALA A 397 -18.42 2.55 -13.07
N GLY A 398 -19.17 1.44 -13.17
CA GLY A 398 -19.36 0.72 -14.41
C GLY A 398 -18.46 -0.51 -14.55
N LEU A 399 -18.23 -0.95 -15.79
CA LEU A 399 -17.38 -2.09 -16.12
C LEU A 399 -16.16 -1.61 -16.91
N LEU A 400 -15.00 -2.04 -16.48
CA LEU A 400 -13.79 -2.02 -17.27
C LEU A 400 -13.78 -3.25 -18.18
N VAL A 401 -13.38 -3.05 -19.44
CA VAL A 401 -13.14 -4.11 -20.43
C VAL A 401 -11.65 -4.14 -20.70
N GLY A 402 -10.97 -5.22 -20.29
CA GLY A 402 -9.56 -5.49 -20.53
C GLY A 402 -9.33 -6.50 -21.66
#